data_0024cf131c1c9af143b50be6c378257a
#
_entry.id   0024cf131c1c9af143b50be6c378257a
#
_cell.length_a   1.000
_cell.length_b   1.000
_cell.length_c   1.000
_cell.angle_alpha   90.00
_cell.angle_beta   90.00
_cell.angle_gamma   90.00
#
_symmetry.space_group_name_H-M   'P 1'
#
loop_
_entity.id
_entity.type
_entity.pdbx_description
1 polymer ?
#
loop_
_entity_poly.entity_id
_entity_poly.type
_entity_poly.pdbx_seq_one_letter_code
_entity_poly.pdbx_strand_id
1 'polypeptide(L)'
;AAVRLDTPRSRKGDFAEIVREVRWELDVRGYKHVKIFVSGGLNEKSVKELSEAGAEAFGVGTSISNAPTVDFAMDIVEVEGKLAAKRGKLSGKKQVWRCPSCLEDVVLPFSASPPRCPRCNGETISMLKPLIRNGEIVADLPKASDIRKYVLDQIGKVQLPT
;
A
#
# COMPACT_ATOMS: atom_id res chain seq x y z
N ALA A 1 18.25 -20.63 6.90
CA ALA A 1 18.88 -19.97 8.07
C ALA A 1 19.09 -18.49 7.74
N ALA A 2 19.12 -17.64 8.77
CA ALA A 2 19.43 -16.22 8.63
C ALA A 2 20.21 -15.72 9.84
N VAL A 3 21.05 -14.71 9.64
CA VAL A 3 21.66 -13.90 10.70
C VAL A 3 20.89 -12.58 10.83
N ARG A 4 20.66 -12.11 12.04
CA ARG A 4 19.96 -10.86 12.29
C ARG A 4 20.94 -9.77 12.73
N LEU A 5 20.89 -8.65 12.03
CA LEU A 5 21.57 -7.41 12.41
C LEU A 5 20.52 -6.44 12.96
N ASP A 6 20.68 -6.07 14.22
CA ASP A 6 19.71 -5.22 14.91
C ASP A 6 20.41 -4.01 15.52
N THR A 7 19.71 -2.88 15.56
CA THR A 7 20.11 -1.64 16.23
C THR A 7 21.46 -1.08 15.75
N PRO A 8 21.50 -0.43 14.57
CA PRO A 8 22.75 0.14 14.02
C PRO A 8 23.41 1.22 14.91
N ARG A 9 22.68 1.77 15.90
CA ARG A 9 23.17 2.82 16.79
C ARG A 9 24.30 2.38 17.73
N SER A 10 24.45 1.09 17.96
CA SER A 10 25.52 0.54 18.82
C SER A 10 26.86 0.35 18.10
N ARG A 11 26.89 0.47 16.77
CA ARG A 11 28.07 0.31 15.94
C ARG A 11 28.35 1.58 15.15
N LYS A 12 29.59 2.06 15.17
CA LYS A 12 30.01 3.19 14.31
C LYS A 12 30.12 2.70 12.86
N GLY A 13 29.57 3.47 11.93
CA GLY A 13 29.63 3.22 10.49
C GLY A 13 28.27 3.26 9.80
N ASP A 14 28.31 3.21 8.49
CA ASP A 14 27.15 3.12 7.63
C ASP A 14 26.54 1.71 7.70
N PHE A 15 25.22 1.61 7.84
CA PHE A 15 24.58 0.31 8.03
C PHE A 15 24.61 -0.53 6.76
N ALA A 16 24.59 0.08 5.60
CA ALA A 16 24.72 -0.62 4.33
C ALA A 16 26.12 -1.20 4.15
N GLU A 17 27.17 -0.48 4.60
CA GLU A 17 28.53 -1.01 4.62
C GLU A 17 28.66 -2.21 5.55
N ILE A 18 28.07 -2.14 6.75
CA ILE A 18 28.05 -3.28 7.68
C ILE A 18 27.37 -4.51 7.05
N VAL A 19 26.26 -4.31 6.33
CA VAL A 19 25.58 -5.41 5.61
C VAL A 19 26.50 -6.02 4.55
N ARG A 20 27.21 -5.21 3.78
CA ARG A 20 28.18 -5.69 2.76
C ARG A 20 29.33 -6.46 3.39
N GLU A 21 29.89 -5.97 4.51
CA GLU A 21 30.94 -6.66 5.28
C GLU A 21 30.45 -8.04 5.77
N VAL A 22 29.26 -8.09 6.39
CA VAL A 22 28.69 -9.35 6.88
C VAL A 22 28.41 -10.32 5.71
N ARG A 23 27.90 -9.84 4.60
CA ARG A 23 27.69 -10.66 3.39
C ARG A 23 29.01 -11.24 2.91
N TRP A 24 30.06 -10.42 2.78
CA TRP A 24 31.39 -10.85 2.42
C TRP A 24 31.92 -11.95 3.36
N GLU A 25 31.82 -11.73 4.68
CA GLU A 25 32.30 -12.68 5.69
C GLU A 25 31.56 -14.02 5.63
N LEU A 26 30.27 -14.00 5.38
CA LEU A 26 29.47 -15.21 5.19
C LEU A 26 29.90 -15.95 3.91
N ASP A 27 30.12 -15.22 2.81
CA ASP A 27 30.45 -15.81 1.52
C ASP A 27 31.82 -16.47 1.49
N VAL A 28 32.85 -15.82 2.07
CA VAL A 28 34.23 -16.39 2.11
C VAL A 28 34.31 -17.60 3.02
N ARG A 29 33.39 -17.74 3.98
CA ARG A 29 33.29 -18.90 4.86
C ARG A 29 32.37 -20.01 4.33
N GLY A 30 31.85 -19.86 3.11
CA GLY A 30 30.97 -20.86 2.46
C GLY A 30 29.50 -20.78 2.88
N TYR A 31 29.07 -19.74 3.60
CA TYR A 31 27.69 -19.55 4.07
C TYR A 31 26.84 -18.70 3.10
N LYS A 32 27.00 -18.81 1.81
CA LYS A 32 26.24 -18.06 0.79
C LYS A 32 24.72 -18.24 0.89
N HIS A 33 24.27 -19.38 1.43
CA HIS A 33 22.86 -19.71 1.62
C HIS A 33 22.23 -19.06 2.86
N VAL A 34 23.04 -18.44 3.73
CA VAL A 34 22.55 -17.78 4.95
C VAL A 34 22.11 -16.36 4.60
N LYS A 35 20.85 -16.07 4.87
CA LYS A 35 20.23 -14.76 4.61
C LYS A 35 20.62 -13.73 5.68
N ILE A 36 20.61 -12.46 5.29
CA ILE A 36 20.80 -11.35 6.22
C ILE A 36 19.44 -10.70 6.47
N PHE A 37 19.03 -10.73 7.75
CA PHE A 37 17.85 -10.06 8.26
C PHE A 37 18.26 -8.80 9.00
N VAL A 38 17.68 -7.66 8.67
CA VAL A 38 17.99 -6.38 9.33
C VAL A 38 16.77 -5.79 10.02
N SER A 39 16.98 -5.10 11.13
CA SER A 39 15.93 -4.46 11.92
C SER A 39 16.48 -3.27 12.70
N GLY A 40 15.59 -2.38 13.18
CA GLY A 40 15.92 -1.21 13.98
C GLY A 40 15.76 0.10 13.22
N GLY A 41 14.63 0.78 13.43
CA GLY A 41 14.33 2.11 12.87
C GLY A 41 14.26 2.19 11.35
N LEU A 42 13.90 1.09 10.68
CA LEU A 42 13.82 1.05 9.22
C LEU A 42 12.58 1.78 8.68
N ASN A 43 12.74 2.37 7.51
CA ASN A 43 11.70 2.98 6.70
C ASN A 43 11.87 2.58 5.22
N GLU A 44 11.00 3.03 4.34
CA GLU A 44 11.02 2.69 2.91
C GLU A 44 12.35 3.03 2.22
N LYS A 45 12.99 4.15 2.60
CA LYS A 45 14.29 4.56 2.03
C LYS A 45 15.41 3.63 2.49
N SER A 46 15.51 3.38 3.80
CA SER A 46 16.56 2.50 4.35
C SER A 46 16.37 1.04 3.92
N VAL A 47 15.12 0.56 3.76
CA VAL A 47 14.86 -0.79 3.22
C VAL A 47 15.41 -0.93 1.81
N LYS A 48 15.21 0.06 0.93
CA LYS A 48 15.77 0.06 -0.42
C LYS A 48 17.29 -0.01 -0.39
N GLU A 49 17.93 0.89 0.34
CA GLU A 49 19.39 1.00 0.47
C GLU A 49 20.03 -0.30 1.02
N LEU A 50 19.46 -0.86 2.09
CA LEU A 50 19.94 -2.08 2.70
C LEU A 50 19.69 -3.33 1.84
N SER A 51 18.61 -3.34 1.04
CA SER A 51 18.36 -4.39 0.06
C SER A 51 19.43 -4.38 -1.04
N GLU A 52 19.80 -3.21 -1.52
CA GLU A 52 20.90 -3.03 -2.50
C GLU A 52 22.26 -3.42 -1.91
N ALA A 53 22.42 -3.31 -0.59
CA ALA A 53 23.61 -3.75 0.13
C ALA A 53 23.67 -5.26 0.38
N GLY A 54 22.59 -6.01 0.15
CA GLY A 54 22.54 -7.47 0.27
C GLY A 54 21.70 -8.00 1.43
N ALA A 55 20.90 -7.15 2.09
CA ALA A 55 19.91 -7.63 3.06
C ALA A 55 18.69 -8.24 2.32
N GLU A 56 18.17 -9.36 2.82
CA GLU A 56 17.10 -10.13 2.18
C GLU A 56 15.81 -10.19 3.01
N ALA A 57 15.84 -9.75 4.27
CA ALA A 57 14.69 -9.68 5.15
C ALA A 57 14.77 -8.46 6.08
N PHE A 58 13.61 -7.89 6.41
CA PHE A 58 13.51 -6.61 7.10
C PHE A 58 12.48 -6.66 8.22
N GLY A 59 12.85 -6.15 9.40
CA GLY A 59 11.94 -5.93 10.52
C GLY A 59 11.58 -4.44 10.60
N VAL A 60 10.39 -4.09 10.18
CA VAL A 60 9.87 -2.71 10.19
C VAL A 60 8.80 -2.60 11.27
N GLY A 61 8.95 -1.65 12.19
CA GLY A 61 7.99 -1.42 13.28
C GLY A 61 7.47 0.00 13.29
N THR A 62 8.21 0.92 13.88
CA THR A 62 7.79 2.31 14.12
C THR A 62 7.32 3.05 12.87
N SER A 63 7.94 2.83 11.73
CA SER A 63 7.54 3.47 10.46
C SER A 63 6.16 3.01 9.97
N ILE A 64 5.69 1.82 10.39
CA ILE A 64 4.34 1.34 10.11
C ILE A 64 3.35 1.87 11.13
N SER A 65 3.67 1.75 12.45
CA SER A 65 2.77 2.20 13.52
C SER A 65 2.56 3.71 13.57
N ASN A 66 3.57 4.47 13.15
CA ASN A 66 3.57 5.93 13.11
C ASN A 66 3.55 6.45 11.65
N ALA A 67 2.99 5.68 10.73
CA ALA A 67 2.82 6.13 9.35
C ALA A 67 2.00 7.42 9.30
N PRO A 68 2.29 8.34 8.34
CA PRO A 68 1.48 9.55 8.17
C PRO A 68 0.00 9.19 8.01
N THR A 69 -0.86 9.92 8.72
CA THR A 69 -2.31 9.75 8.62
C THR A 69 -2.81 10.18 7.26
N VAL A 70 -3.78 9.44 6.72
CA VAL A 70 -4.56 9.88 5.58
C VAL A 70 -5.78 10.61 6.11
N ASP A 71 -5.88 11.91 5.85
CA ASP A 71 -6.99 12.73 6.30
C ASP A 71 -8.24 12.49 5.44
N PHE A 72 -9.35 12.17 6.10
CA PHE A 72 -10.65 12.03 5.48
C PHE A 72 -11.58 13.15 5.95
N ALA A 73 -12.18 13.86 4.99
CA ALA A 73 -13.24 14.80 5.25
C ALA A 73 -14.60 14.22 4.82
N MET A 74 -15.63 14.44 5.63
CA MET A 74 -17.01 14.11 5.27
C MET A 74 -17.78 15.38 4.99
N ASP A 75 -18.40 15.45 3.81
CA ASP A 75 -19.26 16.54 3.41
C ASP A 75 -20.67 16.00 3.12
N ILE A 76 -21.69 16.76 3.52
CA ILE A 76 -23.09 16.46 3.17
C ILE A 76 -23.24 16.72 1.67
N VAL A 77 -23.82 15.75 0.96
CA VAL A 77 -24.08 15.83 -0.49
C VAL A 77 -25.55 15.69 -0.87
N GLU A 78 -26.39 15.28 0.09
CA GLU A 78 -27.83 15.11 -0.07
C GLU A 78 -28.51 15.20 1.30
N VAL A 79 -29.67 15.87 1.40
CA VAL A 79 -30.52 15.96 2.59
C VAL A 79 -31.96 15.66 2.16
N GLU A 80 -32.59 14.65 2.74
CA GLU A 80 -33.99 14.25 2.44
C GLU A 80 -34.27 14.11 0.94
N GLY A 81 -33.35 13.53 0.19
CA GLY A 81 -33.46 13.35 -1.25
C GLY A 81 -33.16 14.60 -2.10
N LYS A 82 -32.88 15.74 -1.47
CA LYS A 82 -32.51 16.97 -2.16
C LYS A 82 -30.99 17.08 -2.26
N LEU A 83 -30.51 17.39 -3.45
CA LEU A 83 -29.09 17.61 -3.68
C LEU A 83 -28.59 18.80 -2.87
N ALA A 84 -27.49 18.60 -2.15
CA ALA A 84 -26.83 19.63 -1.38
C ALA A 84 -25.31 19.45 -1.50
N ALA A 85 -24.58 20.54 -1.55
CA ALA A 85 -23.12 20.50 -1.44
C ALA A 85 -22.62 21.89 -1.05
N LYS A 86 -21.54 21.94 -0.28
CA LYS A 86 -20.83 23.19 -0.12
C LYS A 86 -20.00 23.52 -1.37
N ARG A 87 -19.66 24.78 -1.53
CA ARG A 87 -18.88 25.29 -2.69
C ARG A 87 -17.61 24.46 -2.92
N GLY A 88 -17.38 24.05 -4.16
CA GLY A 88 -16.22 23.25 -4.56
C GLY A 88 -16.40 21.73 -4.40
N LYS A 89 -17.59 21.26 -3.98
CA LYS A 89 -17.93 19.84 -3.88
C LYS A 89 -19.06 19.47 -4.84
N LEU A 90 -19.04 18.22 -5.33
CA LEU A 90 -20.10 17.68 -6.16
C LEU A 90 -21.24 17.18 -5.26
N SER A 91 -22.48 17.60 -5.54
CA SER A 91 -23.68 17.13 -4.81
C SER A 91 -24.08 15.70 -5.24
N GLY A 92 -24.98 15.10 -4.44
CA GLY A 92 -25.58 13.79 -4.70
C GLY A 92 -24.66 12.61 -4.39
N LYS A 93 -25.27 11.43 -4.30
CA LYS A 93 -24.54 10.15 -4.13
C LYS A 93 -23.73 9.83 -5.38
N LYS A 94 -22.55 9.30 -5.16
CA LYS A 94 -21.60 8.97 -6.25
C LYS A 94 -21.17 7.52 -6.16
N GLN A 95 -20.69 6.97 -7.26
CA GLN A 95 -20.00 5.70 -7.36
C GLN A 95 -18.60 5.96 -7.96
N VAL A 96 -17.62 5.22 -7.50
CA VAL A 96 -16.28 5.18 -8.09
C VAL A 96 -16.17 3.91 -8.93
N TRP A 97 -15.81 4.10 -10.19
CA TRP A 97 -15.64 3.02 -11.17
C TRP A 97 -14.16 2.87 -11.50
N ARG A 98 -13.56 1.73 -11.23
CA ARG A 98 -12.15 1.45 -11.50
C ARG A 98 -11.98 0.50 -12.67
N CYS A 99 -11.09 0.83 -13.57
CA CYS A 99 -10.62 -0.09 -14.58
C CYS A 99 -9.64 -1.11 -13.96
N PRO A 100 -9.90 -2.42 -13.99
CA PRO A 100 -8.99 -3.41 -13.41
C PRO A 100 -7.70 -3.59 -14.21
N SER A 101 -7.67 -3.12 -15.47
CA SER A 101 -6.49 -3.25 -16.34
C SER A 101 -5.44 -2.16 -16.11
N CYS A 102 -5.86 -0.90 -15.97
CA CYS A 102 -4.94 0.25 -15.87
C CYS A 102 -5.14 1.09 -14.60
N LEU A 103 -6.05 0.70 -13.71
CA LEU A 103 -6.40 1.31 -12.43
C LEU A 103 -6.91 2.76 -12.52
N GLU A 104 -7.33 3.20 -13.72
CA GLU A 104 -7.97 4.50 -13.91
C GLU A 104 -9.33 4.53 -13.22
N ASP A 105 -9.60 5.60 -12.47
CA ASP A 105 -10.83 5.79 -11.70
C ASP A 105 -11.73 6.86 -12.35
N VAL A 106 -13.03 6.55 -12.41
CA VAL A 106 -14.07 7.48 -12.86
C VAL A 106 -15.12 7.63 -11.77
N VAL A 107 -15.44 8.86 -11.38
CA VAL A 107 -16.49 9.17 -10.41
C VAL A 107 -17.72 9.66 -11.15
N LEU A 108 -18.85 8.97 -10.99
CA LEU A 108 -20.13 9.29 -11.61
C LEU A 108 -21.27 9.32 -10.57
N PRO A 109 -22.42 9.93 -10.87
CA PRO A 109 -23.62 9.78 -10.06
C PRO A 109 -23.92 8.30 -9.80
N PHE A 110 -24.42 7.98 -8.61
CA PHE A 110 -24.67 6.59 -8.18
C PHE A 110 -25.63 5.83 -9.13
N SER A 111 -26.55 6.54 -9.77
CA SER A 111 -27.51 5.99 -10.76
C SER A 111 -26.96 5.80 -12.17
N ALA A 112 -25.73 6.25 -12.44
CA ALA A 112 -25.12 6.12 -13.75
C ALA A 112 -24.74 4.67 -14.05
N SER A 113 -24.86 4.27 -15.30
CA SER A 113 -24.35 2.97 -15.77
C SER A 113 -22.82 2.92 -15.74
N PRO A 114 -22.23 1.71 -15.62
CA PRO A 114 -20.78 1.53 -15.66
C PRO A 114 -20.18 2.15 -16.93
N PRO A 115 -19.23 3.10 -16.82
CA PRO A 115 -18.59 3.70 -17.98
C PRO A 115 -17.52 2.76 -18.56
N ARG A 116 -17.17 2.95 -19.82
CA ARG A 116 -15.91 2.44 -20.35
C ARG A 116 -14.75 3.27 -19.79
N CYS A 117 -13.62 2.62 -19.59
CA CYS A 117 -12.41 3.28 -19.12
C CYS A 117 -11.97 4.37 -20.11
N PRO A 118 -11.78 5.63 -19.69
CA PRO A 118 -11.37 6.71 -20.59
C PRO A 118 -9.93 6.55 -21.09
N ARG A 119 -9.10 5.76 -20.39
CA ARG A 119 -7.69 5.56 -20.74
C ARG A 119 -7.47 4.40 -21.70
N CYS A 120 -8.13 3.26 -21.49
CA CYS A 120 -7.88 2.04 -22.27
C CYS A 120 -9.14 1.44 -22.89
N ASN A 121 -10.29 2.10 -22.76
CA ASN A 121 -11.60 1.63 -23.24
C ASN A 121 -12.06 0.27 -22.67
N GLY A 122 -11.39 -0.23 -21.61
CA GLY A 122 -11.76 -1.46 -20.93
C GLY A 122 -13.03 -1.33 -20.07
N GLU A 123 -13.52 -2.45 -19.57
CA GLU A 123 -14.63 -2.46 -18.61
C GLU A 123 -14.19 -1.91 -17.25
N THR A 124 -15.15 -1.32 -16.53
CA THR A 124 -14.93 -0.80 -15.18
C THR A 124 -15.76 -1.55 -14.15
N ILE A 125 -15.29 -1.60 -12.92
CA ILE A 125 -15.96 -2.22 -11.78
C ILE A 125 -16.27 -1.19 -10.70
N SER A 126 -17.37 -1.36 -9.98
CA SER A 126 -17.74 -0.48 -8.87
C SER A 126 -16.84 -0.73 -7.67
N MET A 127 -16.32 0.35 -7.07
CA MET A 127 -15.42 0.30 -5.92
C MET A 127 -16.15 0.48 -4.59
N LEU A 128 -17.20 1.30 -4.53
CA LEU A 128 -17.96 1.51 -3.31
C LEU A 128 -18.94 0.35 -3.10
N LYS A 129 -18.75 -0.36 -2.00
CA LYS A 129 -19.60 -1.49 -1.58
C LYS A 129 -20.12 -1.20 -0.17
N PRO A 130 -21.35 -1.60 0.16
CA PRO A 130 -21.86 -1.47 1.52
C PRO A 130 -21.06 -2.36 2.47
N LEU A 131 -20.56 -1.79 3.55
CA LEU A 131 -19.88 -2.51 4.63
C LEU A 131 -20.81 -2.73 5.81
N ILE A 132 -21.55 -1.68 6.21
CA ILE A 132 -22.49 -1.70 7.32
C ILE A 132 -23.84 -1.21 6.83
N ARG A 133 -24.91 -1.91 7.21
CA ARG A 133 -26.30 -1.51 6.97
C ARG A 133 -27.11 -1.78 8.22
N ASN A 134 -27.83 -0.77 8.70
CA ASN A 134 -28.65 -0.83 9.90
C ASN A 134 -27.87 -1.34 11.15
N GLY A 135 -26.60 -0.96 11.29
CA GLY A 135 -25.73 -1.40 12.39
C GLY A 135 -25.08 -2.76 12.23
N GLU A 136 -25.38 -3.50 11.16
CA GLU A 136 -24.83 -4.84 10.91
C GLU A 136 -23.82 -4.80 9.76
N ILE A 137 -22.74 -5.60 9.89
CA ILE A 137 -21.77 -5.81 8.82
C ILE A 137 -22.41 -6.69 7.74
N VAL A 138 -22.52 -6.17 6.53
CA VAL A 138 -23.17 -6.84 5.38
C VAL A 138 -22.17 -7.31 4.31
N ALA A 139 -20.87 -7.18 4.55
CA ALA A 139 -19.83 -7.63 3.65
C ALA A 139 -18.92 -8.65 4.32
N ASP A 140 -18.49 -9.66 3.59
CA ASP A 140 -17.41 -10.54 4.03
C ASP A 140 -16.10 -9.76 4.10
N LEU A 141 -15.46 -9.81 5.28
CA LEU A 141 -14.13 -9.21 5.45
C LEU A 141 -13.07 -10.15 4.88
N PRO A 142 -12.26 -9.70 3.92
CA PRO A 142 -11.25 -10.55 3.31
C PRO A 142 -10.15 -10.90 4.32
N LYS A 143 -9.53 -12.08 4.16
CA LYS A 143 -8.37 -12.48 4.94
C LYS A 143 -7.14 -11.61 4.58
N ALA A 144 -6.22 -11.46 5.52
CA ALA A 144 -4.99 -10.68 5.29
C ALA A 144 -4.17 -11.18 4.08
N SER A 145 -4.16 -12.50 3.83
CA SER A 145 -3.54 -13.10 2.65
C SER A 145 -4.14 -12.64 1.34
N ASP A 146 -5.47 -12.49 1.29
CA ASP A 146 -6.20 -12.08 0.09
C ASP A 146 -6.01 -10.59 -0.17
N ILE A 147 -6.00 -9.78 0.90
CA ILE A 147 -5.65 -8.34 0.83
C ILE A 147 -4.23 -8.18 0.29
N ARG A 148 -3.26 -8.94 0.82
CA ARG A 148 -1.88 -8.91 0.35
C ARG A 148 -1.77 -9.24 -1.14
N LYS A 149 -2.42 -10.32 -1.58
CA LYS A 149 -2.44 -10.71 -3.00
C LYS A 149 -3.01 -9.60 -3.87
N TYR A 150 -4.18 -9.06 -3.48
CA TYR A 150 -4.83 -7.96 -4.19
C TYR A 150 -3.93 -6.72 -4.32
N VAL A 151 -3.24 -6.35 -3.25
CA VAL A 151 -2.31 -5.20 -3.26
C VAL A 151 -1.12 -5.46 -4.19
N LEU A 152 -0.50 -6.64 -4.12
CA LEU A 152 0.65 -6.99 -4.96
C LEU A 152 0.27 -7.03 -6.45
N ASP A 153 -0.92 -7.55 -6.78
CA ASP A 153 -1.43 -7.57 -8.16
C ASP A 153 -1.66 -6.16 -8.72
N GLN A 154 -1.97 -5.19 -7.85
CA GLN A 154 -2.14 -3.78 -8.27
C GLN A 154 -0.81 -3.02 -8.36
N ILE A 155 0.11 -3.22 -7.42
CA ILE A 155 1.43 -2.55 -7.44
C ILE A 155 2.14 -2.81 -8.78
N GLY A 156 2.03 -4.02 -9.33
CA GLY A 156 2.61 -4.34 -10.64
C GLY A 156 2.01 -3.57 -11.82
N LYS A 157 0.85 -2.92 -11.64
CA LYS A 157 0.17 -2.13 -12.68
C LYS A 157 0.35 -0.62 -12.51
N VAL A 158 0.79 -0.17 -11.34
CA VAL A 158 1.03 1.25 -11.04
C VAL A 158 2.45 1.61 -11.42
N GLN A 159 2.62 2.60 -12.28
CA GLN A 159 3.91 3.26 -12.46
C GLN A 159 4.11 4.17 -11.23
N LEU A 160 4.97 3.74 -10.32
CA LEU A 160 5.37 4.61 -9.21
C LEU A 160 6.13 5.81 -9.79
N PRO A 161 5.86 7.04 -9.33
CA PRO A 161 6.67 8.18 -9.72
C PRO A 161 8.12 7.92 -9.28
N THR A 162 9.03 8.07 -10.22
CA THR A 162 10.49 7.97 -10.02
C THR A 162 11.01 9.13 -9.20
#